data_3991123595869e9939ec5ac6f332713e
#
_entry.id   3991123595869e9939ec5ac6f332713e
#
_cell.length_a   1.000
_cell.length_b   1.000
_cell.length_c   1.000
_cell.angle_alpha   90.00
_cell.angle_beta   90.00
_cell.angle_gamma   90.00
#
_symmetry.space_group_name_H-M   'P 1'
#
loop_
_entity.id
_entity.type
_entity.pdbx_description
1 polymer ?
#
loop_
_entity_poly.entity_id
_entity_poly.type
_entity_poly.pdbx_seq_one_letter_code
_entity_poly.pdbx_strand_id
1 'polypeptide(L)'
;KFPLKMADLIVTSVNPKSGPDQIIWCSDPQNIIKDLPTVGLPGDYFYSPMQLQGEWTDYSETICSVDPSGRGTDETAAAFLSQKNGFLFLHEMRAYRDGYSDNTLLNILRGCRKYNVTKLVIETNFGDGIVGELFKKHLQMTGQHIDIEEVRANVRKEDRIIDSLEPVMNQHRLVVDKKVIEWDY
;
A
#
# COMPACT_ATOMS: atom_id res chain seq x y z
N LYS A 1 11.73 -6.10 21.62
CA LYS A 1 12.17 -5.19 20.56
C LYS A 1 10.97 -4.94 19.66
N PHE A 2 10.63 -3.69 19.39
CA PHE A 2 9.58 -3.32 18.44
C PHE A 2 10.27 -2.97 17.13
N PRO A 3 10.21 -3.85 16.11
CA PRO A 3 10.96 -3.68 14.86
C PRO A 3 10.37 -2.59 13.96
N LEU A 4 9.06 -2.34 14.05
CA LEU A 4 8.37 -1.34 13.25
C LEU A 4 7.99 -0.14 14.12
N LYS A 5 8.33 1.08 13.69
CA LYS A 5 8.03 2.33 14.38
C LYS A 5 7.34 3.29 13.43
N MET A 6 6.33 4.02 13.90
CA MET A 6 5.66 5.06 13.10
C MET A 6 6.62 6.19 12.71
N ALA A 7 7.58 6.50 13.57
CA ALA A 7 8.61 7.51 13.31
C ALA A 7 9.50 7.19 12.10
N ASP A 8 9.55 5.93 11.67
CA ASP A 8 10.34 5.52 10.51
C ASP A 8 9.59 5.76 9.17
N LEU A 9 8.29 6.05 9.22
CA LEU A 9 7.48 6.38 8.05
C LEU A 9 7.70 7.84 7.63
N ILE A 10 7.58 8.07 6.33
CA ILE A 10 7.45 9.42 5.77
C ILE A 10 5.99 9.64 5.43
N VAL A 11 5.32 10.59 6.08
CA VAL A 11 3.90 10.85 5.87
C VAL A 11 3.71 12.18 5.17
N THR A 12 3.04 12.16 4.01
CA THR A 12 2.76 13.35 3.21
C THR A 12 1.55 13.12 2.29
N SER A 13 1.14 14.13 1.56
CA SER A 13 0.18 13.93 0.47
C SER A 13 0.92 13.32 -0.73
N VAL A 14 0.50 12.15 -1.17
CA VAL A 14 1.13 11.41 -2.27
C VAL A 14 0.37 11.70 -3.57
N ASN A 15 1.09 12.16 -4.60
CA ASN A 15 0.49 12.33 -5.91
C ASN A 15 0.19 10.95 -6.53
N PRO A 16 -1.01 10.72 -7.09
CA PRO A 16 -1.40 9.39 -7.59
C PRO A 16 -0.63 8.92 -8.83
N LYS A 17 0.08 9.79 -9.54
CA LYS A 17 0.70 9.47 -10.83
C LYS A 17 2.20 9.73 -10.90
N SER A 18 2.71 10.63 -10.08
CA SER A 18 4.12 11.04 -10.12
C SER A 18 4.70 11.20 -8.72
N GLY A 19 6.00 11.04 -8.62
CA GLY A 19 6.76 11.26 -7.40
C GLY A 19 8.00 12.11 -7.63
N PRO A 20 8.54 12.75 -6.57
CA PRO A 20 9.79 13.51 -6.66
C PRO A 20 10.98 12.57 -6.88
N ASP A 21 12.08 13.10 -7.39
CA ASP A 21 13.29 12.32 -7.58
C ASP A 21 13.93 11.90 -6.27
N GLN A 22 13.88 12.76 -5.26
CA GLN A 22 14.45 12.51 -3.94
C GLN A 22 13.53 12.99 -2.82
N ILE A 23 13.59 12.30 -1.70
CA ILE A 23 12.90 12.65 -0.46
C ILE A 23 13.94 12.68 0.64
N ILE A 24 14.04 13.80 1.35
CA ILE A 24 14.92 13.95 2.51
C ILE A 24 14.07 13.86 3.77
N TRP A 25 14.38 12.89 4.60
CA TRP A 25 13.77 12.67 5.90
C TRP A 25 14.69 13.17 7.02
N CYS A 26 14.09 13.67 8.09
CA CYS A 26 14.79 13.89 9.35
C CYS A 26 13.79 13.78 10.52
N SER A 27 14.31 13.49 11.71
CA SER A 27 13.55 13.43 12.96
C SER A 27 13.45 14.80 13.66
N ASP A 28 13.45 15.90 12.90
CA ASP A 28 13.32 17.23 13.48
C ASP A 28 11.91 17.42 14.06
N PRO A 29 11.79 17.95 15.29
CA PRO A 29 10.50 18.26 15.92
C PRO A 29 9.59 19.17 15.07
N GLN A 30 10.16 19.98 14.17
CA GLN A 30 9.39 20.84 13.26
C GLN A 30 8.62 20.04 12.20
N ASN A 31 9.08 18.83 11.90
CA ASN A 31 8.45 17.93 10.90
C ASN A 31 7.45 16.95 11.53
N ILE A 32 7.21 17.03 12.84
CA ILE A 32 6.18 16.22 13.50
C ILE A 32 4.81 16.67 13.02
N ILE A 33 4.00 15.70 12.58
CA ILE A 33 2.61 15.92 12.18
C ILE A 33 1.74 15.78 13.44
N LYS A 34 1.24 16.91 13.93
CA LYS A 34 0.53 16.97 15.23
C LYS A 34 -0.96 16.65 15.13
N ASP A 35 -1.52 16.72 13.93
CA ASP A 35 -2.96 16.53 13.65
C ASP A 35 -3.32 15.09 13.30
N LEU A 36 -2.35 14.19 13.25
CA LEU A 36 -2.60 12.76 13.04
C LEU A 36 -2.62 11.99 14.37
N PRO A 37 -3.56 11.04 14.52
CA PRO A 37 -3.62 10.20 15.71
C PRO A 37 -2.38 9.29 15.77
N THR A 38 -1.74 9.24 16.93
CA THR A 38 -0.66 8.28 17.19
C THR A 38 -1.22 7.12 17.99
N VAL A 39 -1.09 5.90 17.45
CA VAL A 39 -1.53 4.66 18.11
C VAL A 39 -0.36 3.80 18.59
N GLY A 40 0.86 4.33 18.48
CA GLY A 40 2.09 3.67 18.90
C GLY A 40 2.46 3.87 20.36
N LEU A 41 3.74 3.72 20.64
CA LEU A 41 4.30 3.96 21.97
C LEU A 41 4.28 5.47 22.30
N PRO A 42 4.23 5.84 23.59
CA PRO A 42 4.39 7.24 23.98
C PRO A 42 5.67 7.84 23.39
N GLY A 43 5.53 8.97 22.67
CA GLY A 43 6.64 9.63 22.00
C GLY A 43 6.94 9.13 20.58
N ASP A 44 6.15 8.19 20.05
CA ASP A 44 6.21 7.80 18.64
C ASP A 44 5.29 8.73 17.83
N TYR A 45 5.87 9.43 16.84
CA TYR A 45 5.18 10.44 16.04
C TYR A 45 5.35 10.16 14.56
N PHE A 46 4.39 10.64 13.75
CA PHE A 46 4.54 10.71 12.31
C PHE A 46 5.32 11.95 11.91
N TYR A 47 6.21 11.78 10.92
CA TYR A 47 7.02 12.85 10.38
C TYR A 47 6.68 13.13 8.92
N SER A 48 6.55 14.41 8.59
CA SER A 48 6.56 14.86 7.20
C SER A 48 8.00 14.83 6.65
N PRO A 49 8.20 14.74 5.32
CA PRO A 49 9.52 14.89 4.75
C PRO A 49 10.08 16.29 5.07
N MET A 50 11.38 16.37 5.33
CA MET A 50 12.07 17.65 5.46
C MET A 50 12.06 18.41 4.13
N GLN A 51 12.28 17.70 3.02
CA GLN A 51 12.31 18.26 1.69
C GLN A 51 11.97 17.21 0.62
N LEU A 52 11.24 17.66 -0.40
CA LEU A 52 11.03 16.94 -1.66
C LEU A 52 11.88 17.64 -2.74
N GLN A 53 12.75 16.92 -3.43
CA GLN A 53 13.71 17.47 -4.39
C GLN A 53 13.59 16.84 -5.76
N GLY A 54 14.06 17.59 -6.77
CA GLY A 54 14.14 17.14 -8.15
C GLY A 54 12.83 17.26 -8.92
N GLU A 55 12.79 16.63 -10.07
CA GLU A 55 11.62 16.63 -10.94
C GLU A 55 10.57 15.65 -10.47
N TRP A 56 9.31 15.99 -10.72
CA TRP A 56 8.19 15.09 -10.53
C TRP A 56 7.91 14.36 -11.84
N THR A 57 8.25 13.09 -11.87
CA THR A 57 8.03 12.21 -13.02
C THR A 57 7.24 10.97 -12.61
N ASP A 58 6.77 10.22 -13.60
CA ASP A 58 5.98 9.02 -13.39
C ASP A 58 6.71 8.01 -12.48
N TYR A 59 5.92 7.21 -11.77
CA TYR A 59 6.44 6.08 -11.03
C TYR A 59 7.00 5.01 -11.97
N SER A 60 8.04 4.31 -11.54
CA SER A 60 8.64 3.22 -12.31
C SER A 60 7.73 1.98 -12.38
N GLU A 61 6.97 1.73 -11.33
CA GLU A 61 5.99 0.67 -11.26
C GLU A 61 4.89 1.05 -10.27
N THR A 62 3.66 0.63 -10.54
CA THR A 62 2.54 0.72 -9.59
C THR A 62 1.80 -0.60 -9.53
N ILE A 63 1.67 -1.14 -8.33
CA ILE A 63 1.00 -2.41 -8.07
C ILE A 63 -0.23 -2.22 -7.17
N CYS A 64 -1.17 -3.16 -7.29
CA CYS A 64 -2.20 -3.37 -6.30
C CYS A 64 -2.00 -4.76 -5.68
N SER A 65 -1.78 -4.81 -4.38
CA SER A 65 -1.71 -6.07 -3.64
C SER A 65 -3.08 -6.38 -3.03
N VAL A 66 -3.56 -7.60 -3.22
CA VAL A 66 -4.86 -8.06 -2.72
C VAL A 66 -4.66 -9.29 -1.85
N ASP A 67 -5.16 -9.20 -0.61
CA ASP A 67 -5.31 -10.32 0.33
C ASP A 67 -6.80 -10.68 0.38
N PRO A 68 -7.25 -11.70 -0.39
CA PRO A 68 -8.66 -12.03 -0.46
C PRO A 68 -9.08 -12.79 0.81
N SER A 69 -10.19 -12.36 1.41
CA SER A 69 -10.80 -13.11 2.49
C SER A 69 -11.60 -14.28 1.94
N GLY A 70 -11.55 -15.39 2.70
CA GLY A 70 -12.41 -16.53 2.45
C GLY A 70 -13.86 -16.29 2.90
N ARG A 71 -14.53 -17.38 3.24
CA ARG A 71 -15.84 -17.32 3.91
C ARG A 71 -15.62 -17.11 5.40
N GLY A 72 -16.06 -15.99 5.95
CA GLY A 72 -15.92 -15.70 7.37
C GLY A 72 -16.13 -14.22 7.68
N THR A 73 -15.62 -13.77 8.80
CA THR A 73 -15.66 -12.38 9.26
C THR A 73 -14.48 -11.54 8.74
N ASP A 74 -13.51 -12.17 8.08
CA ASP A 74 -12.32 -11.50 7.57
C ASP A 74 -12.66 -10.64 6.35
N GLU A 75 -11.97 -9.54 6.21
CA GLU A 75 -12.15 -8.59 5.10
C GLU A 75 -11.15 -8.87 3.97
N THR A 76 -11.58 -8.72 2.72
CA THR A 76 -10.66 -8.64 1.59
C THR A 76 -9.95 -7.29 1.65
N ALA A 77 -8.63 -7.31 1.72
CA ALA A 77 -7.82 -6.11 1.75
C ALA A 77 -7.14 -5.84 0.41
N ALA A 78 -7.04 -4.56 0.04
CA ALA A 78 -6.29 -4.10 -1.13
C ALA A 78 -5.41 -2.91 -0.77
N ALA A 79 -4.14 -2.94 -1.20
CA ALA A 79 -3.19 -1.86 -1.01
C ALA A 79 -2.63 -1.41 -2.36
N PHE A 80 -2.55 -0.10 -2.59
CA PHE A 80 -2.06 0.51 -3.83
C PHE A 80 -0.70 1.17 -3.56
N LEU A 81 0.35 0.65 -4.19
CA LEU A 81 1.73 1.08 -3.99
C LEU A 81 2.41 1.41 -5.31
N SER A 82 3.20 2.47 -5.29
CA SER A 82 4.10 2.82 -6.39
C SER A 82 5.56 2.77 -5.93
N GLN A 83 6.46 2.57 -6.89
CA GLN A 83 7.90 2.60 -6.67
C GLN A 83 8.57 3.65 -7.54
N LYS A 84 9.52 4.40 -6.95
CA LYS A 84 10.42 5.30 -7.68
C LYS A 84 11.72 5.51 -6.89
N ASN A 85 12.86 5.40 -7.56
CA ASN A 85 14.19 5.69 -6.99
C ASN A 85 14.45 5.03 -5.63
N GLY A 86 13.94 3.81 -5.43
CA GLY A 86 14.07 3.05 -4.19
C GLY A 86 13.13 3.47 -3.06
N PHE A 87 12.24 4.43 -3.28
CA PHE A 87 11.13 4.74 -2.38
C PHE A 87 9.88 3.96 -2.77
N LEU A 88 9.10 3.56 -1.77
CA LEU A 88 7.77 2.99 -1.93
C LEU A 88 6.74 4.03 -1.47
N PHE A 89 5.70 4.22 -2.27
CA PHE A 89 4.63 5.19 -2.03
C PHE A 89 3.32 4.43 -1.82
N LEU A 90 2.82 4.41 -0.61
CA LEU A 90 1.53 3.83 -0.28
C LEU A 90 0.44 4.90 -0.47
N HIS A 91 -0.36 4.74 -1.51
CA HIS A 91 -1.40 5.68 -1.89
C HIS A 91 -2.69 5.51 -1.12
N GLU A 92 -3.12 4.25 -0.96
CA GLU A 92 -4.43 3.90 -0.40
C GLU A 92 -4.44 2.46 0.07
N MET A 93 -5.18 2.19 1.14
CA MET A 93 -5.58 0.86 1.56
C MET A 93 -7.10 0.80 1.60
N ARG A 94 -7.67 -0.36 1.29
CA ARG A 94 -9.11 -0.61 1.33
C ARG A 94 -9.40 -1.95 1.94
N ALA A 95 -10.51 -2.04 2.65
CA ALA A 95 -11.04 -3.28 3.19
C ALA A 95 -12.50 -3.49 2.75
N TYR A 96 -12.87 -4.72 2.47
CA TYR A 96 -14.20 -5.08 1.96
C TYR A 96 -14.74 -6.29 2.70
N ARG A 97 -15.94 -6.16 3.27
CA ARG A 97 -16.61 -7.23 4.01
C ARG A 97 -17.31 -8.26 3.12
N ASP A 98 -17.53 -7.92 1.85
CA ASP A 98 -18.22 -8.79 0.89
C ASP A 98 -17.29 -9.81 0.20
N GLY A 99 -16.13 -10.08 0.80
CA GLY A 99 -15.14 -11.01 0.26
C GLY A 99 -14.69 -10.59 -1.14
N TYR A 100 -14.82 -11.49 -2.11
CA TYR A 100 -14.49 -11.24 -3.52
C TYR A 100 -15.74 -11.14 -4.41
N SER A 101 -16.78 -10.47 -3.91
CA SER A 101 -17.98 -10.17 -4.72
C SER A 101 -17.64 -9.33 -5.97
N ASP A 102 -18.50 -9.37 -6.98
CA ASP A 102 -18.31 -8.54 -8.19
C ASP A 102 -18.12 -7.07 -7.86
N ASN A 103 -18.85 -6.56 -6.87
CA ASN A 103 -18.72 -5.17 -6.42
C ASN A 103 -17.34 -4.88 -5.81
N THR A 104 -16.83 -5.77 -4.97
CA THR A 104 -15.48 -5.67 -4.40
C THR A 104 -14.42 -5.64 -5.51
N LEU A 105 -14.49 -6.59 -6.46
CA LEU A 105 -13.53 -6.66 -7.57
C LEU A 105 -13.57 -5.42 -8.44
N LEU A 106 -14.75 -4.94 -8.81
CA LEU A 106 -14.92 -3.70 -9.59
C LEU A 106 -14.40 -2.46 -8.85
N ASN A 107 -14.58 -2.37 -7.53
CA ASN A 107 -14.05 -1.28 -6.72
C ASN A 107 -12.52 -1.30 -6.66
N ILE A 108 -11.91 -2.48 -6.54
CA ILE A 108 -10.46 -2.65 -6.62
C ILE A 108 -9.96 -2.20 -8.00
N LEU A 109 -10.59 -2.64 -9.09
CA LEU A 109 -10.21 -2.25 -10.46
C LEU A 109 -10.40 -0.74 -10.74
N ARG A 110 -11.37 -0.08 -10.10
CA ARG A 110 -11.48 1.40 -10.15
C ARG A 110 -10.27 2.06 -9.47
N GLY A 111 -9.80 1.50 -8.35
CA GLY A 111 -8.55 1.92 -7.71
C GLY A 111 -7.34 1.70 -8.62
N CYS A 112 -7.26 0.54 -9.27
CA CYS A 112 -6.20 0.25 -10.23
C CYS A 112 -6.13 1.29 -11.36
N ARG A 113 -7.28 1.70 -11.90
CA ARG A 113 -7.35 2.76 -12.93
C ARG A 113 -6.92 4.12 -12.38
N LYS A 114 -7.34 4.46 -11.15
CA LYS A 114 -7.00 5.73 -10.49
C LYS A 114 -5.49 5.91 -10.35
N TYR A 115 -4.79 4.84 -10.01
CA TYR A 115 -3.34 4.86 -9.72
C TYR A 115 -2.47 4.35 -10.87
N ASN A 116 -3.04 4.07 -12.04
CA ASN A 116 -2.31 3.50 -13.19
C ASN A 116 -1.58 2.19 -12.82
N VAL A 117 -2.26 1.31 -12.11
CA VAL A 117 -1.71 0.00 -11.71
C VAL A 117 -1.40 -0.84 -12.94
N THR A 118 -0.19 -1.38 -13.00
CA THR A 118 0.28 -2.25 -14.09
C THR A 118 0.28 -3.73 -13.69
N LYS A 119 0.32 -4.01 -12.38
CA LYS A 119 0.35 -5.37 -11.85
C LYS A 119 -0.58 -5.53 -10.65
N LEU A 120 -1.38 -6.58 -10.67
CA LEU A 120 -2.22 -7.02 -9.56
C LEU A 120 -1.58 -8.24 -8.91
N VAL A 121 -1.17 -8.13 -7.65
CA VAL A 121 -0.57 -9.21 -6.87
C VAL A 121 -1.64 -9.78 -5.94
N ILE A 122 -1.96 -11.07 -6.07
CA ILE A 122 -3.03 -11.72 -5.32
C ILE A 122 -2.43 -12.83 -4.44
N GLU A 123 -2.70 -12.76 -3.12
CA GLU A 123 -2.33 -13.84 -2.20
C GLU A 123 -3.32 -15.00 -2.37
N THR A 124 -2.80 -16.19 -2.76
CA THR A 124 -3.62 -17.38 -3.10
C THR A 124 -3.68 -18.43 -1.99
N ASN A 125 -3.45 -18.05 -0.75
CA ASN A 125 -3.54 -18.98 0.39
C ASN A 125 -4.94 -19.57 0.58
N PHE A 126 -5.93 -18.93 -0.05
CA PHE A 126 -7.33 -19.39 -0.03
C PHE A 126 -7.91 -19.35 -1.44
N GLY A 127 -8.59 -20.46 -1.84
CA GLY A 127 -9.42 -20.46 -3.07
C GLY A 127 -8.71 -20.87 -4.36
N ASP A 128 -7.49 -21.43 -4.31
CA ASP A 128 -6.80 -22.10 -5.44
C ASP A 128 -6.93 -21.39 -6.82
N GLY A 129 -6.65 -20.07 -6.85
CA GLY A 129 -6.65 -19.29 -8.11
C GLY A 129 -8.03 -18.77 -8.57
N ILE A 130 -9.11 -19.07 -7.87
CA ILE A 130 -10.47 -18.62 -8.23
C ILE A 130 -10.53 -17.08 -8.32
N VAL A 131 -9.90 -16.38 -7.37
CA VAL A 131 -9.93 -14.91 -7.32
C VAL A 131 -9.21 -14.32 -8.52
N GLY A 132 -8.06 -14.90 -8.93
CA GLY A 132 -7.34 -14.50 -10.14
C GLY A 132 -8.18 -14.64 -11.41
N GLU A 133 -8.90 -15.75 -11.55
CA GLU A 133 -9.79 -15.96 -12.70
C GLU A 133 -10.97 -14.98 -12.71
N LEU A 134 -11.53 -14.64 -11.57
CA LEU A 134 -12.57 -13.61 -11.46
C LEU A 134 -12.04 -12.23 -11.86
N PHE A 135 -10.82 -11.85 -11.42
CA PHE A 135 -10.20 -10.61 -11.86
C PHE A 135 -9.94 -10.59 -13.38
N LYS A 136 -9.47 -11.68 -13.97
CA LYS A 136 -9.28 -11.77 -15.44
C LYS A 136 -10.57 -11.49 -16.20
N LYS A 137 -11.68 -12.09 -15.75
CA LYS A 137 -13.01 -11.83 -16.34
C LYS A 137 -13.39 -10.35 -16.25
N HIS A 138 -13.24 -9.72 -15.08
CA HIS A 138 -13.58 -8.31 -14.89
C HIS A 138 -12.66 -7.36 -15.65
N LEU A 139 -11.36 -7.69 -15.78
CA LEU A 139 -10.41 -6.94 -16.61
C LEU A 139 -10.85 -6.92 -18.07
N GLN A 140 -11.26 -8.08 -18.63
CA GLN A 140 -11.79 -8.17 -19.98
C GLN A 140 -13.06 -7.29 -20.14
N MET A 141 -13.98 -7.37 -19.18
CA MET A 141 -15.23 -6.57 -19.20
C MET A 141 -14.98 -5.07 -19.12
N THR A 142 -13.97 -4.64 -18.39
CA THR A 142 -13.63 -3.21 -18.16
C THR A 142 -12.62 -2.67 -19.16
N GLY A 143 -12.06 -3.50 -20.05
CA GLY A 143 -11.04 -3.13 -21.02
C GLY A 143 -9.73 -2.66 -20.39
N GLN A 144 -9.41 -3.12 -19.18
CA GLN A 144 -8.15 -2.83 -18.52
C GLN A 144 -7.12 -3.91 -18.81
N HIS A 145 -5.88 -3.48 -19.02
CA HIS A 145 -4.73 -4.38 -19.21
C HIS A 145 -3.83 -4.28 -17.98
N ILE A 146 -3.96 -5.26 -17.09
CA ILE A 146 -3.19 -5.36 -15.85
C ILE A 146 -2.67 -6.79 -15.74
N ASP A 147 -1.38 -6.96 -15.49
CA ASP A 147 -0.78 -8.26 -15.27
C ASP A 147 -1.23 -8.81 -13.90
N ILE A 148 -1.56 -10.10 -13.85
CA ILE A 148 -1.93 -10.77 -12.61
C ILE A 148 -0.79 -11.69 -12.19
N GLU A 149 -0.30 -11.47 -10.97
CA GLU A 149 0.67 -12.32 -10.29
C GLU A 149 0.03 -12.95 -9.07
N GLU A 150 -0.01 -14.27 -9.01
CA GLU A 150 -0.49 -15.02 -7.85
C GLU A 150 0.69 -15.44 -6.99
N VAL A 151 0.62 -15.11 -5.69
CA VAL A 151 1.68 -15.42 -4.73
C VAL A 151 1.14 -16.30 -3.61
N ARG A 152 1.92 -17.31 -3.20
CA ARG A 152 1.63 -18.13 -2.02
C ARG A 152 2.56 -17.76 -0.88
N ALA A 153 1.99 -17.55 0.29
CA ALA A 153 2.76 -17.32 1.49
C ALA A 153 2.99 -18.64 2.24
N ASN A 154 4.25 -19.02 2.38
CA ASN A 154 4.66 -20.23 3.09
C ASN A 154 5.26 -19.97 4.48
N VAL A 155 5.34 -18.70 4.88
CA VAL A 155 5.92 -18.25 6.15
C VAL A 155 4.83 -17.59 6.99
N ARG A 156 4.99 -17.57 8.31
CA ARG A 156 4.06 -16.89 9.22
C ARG A 156 3.84 -15.45 8.80
N LYS A 157 2.60 -14.97 8.89
CA LYS A 157 2.21 -13.62 8.43
C LYS A 157 3.00 -12.53 9.15
N GLU A 158 3.17 -12.67 10.46
CA GLU A 158 3.90 -11.70 11.29
C GLU A 158 5.38 -11.60 10.88
N ASP A 159 6.04 -12.73 10.68
CA ASP A 159 7.44 -12.77 10.28
C ASP A 159 7.63 -12.12 8.90
N ARG A 160 6.74 -12.42 7.94
CA ARG A 160 6.76 -11.79 6.61
C ARG A 160 6.58 -10.28 6.66
N ILE A 161 5.65 -9.80 7.48
CA ILE A 161 5.40 -8.37 7.64
C ILE A 161 6.66 -7.68 8.15
N ILE A 162 7.28 -8.24 9.20
CA ILE A 162 8.51 -7.69 9.77
C ILE A 162 9.64 -7.73 8.75
N ASP A 163 9.90 -8.88 8.14
CA ASP A 163 11.01 -9.07 7.19
C ASP A 163 10.87 -8.16 5.95
N SER A 164 9.64 -7.85 5.54
CA SER A 164 9.39 -6.99 4.39
C SER A 164 9.42 -5.50 4.72
N LEU A 165 8.84 -5.10 5.85
CA LEU A 165 8.67 -3.69 6.20
C LEU A 165 9.83 -3.10 6.98
N GLU A 166 10.47 -3.88 7.89
CA GLU A 166 11.54 -3.36 8.74
C GLU A 166 12.69 -2.74 7.93
N PRO A 167 13.23 -3.37 6.87
CA PRO A 167 14.31 -2.77 6.08
C PRO A 167 13.92 -1.46 5.41
N VAL A 168 12.71 -1.40 4.84
CA VAL A 168 12.23 -0.22 4.12
C VAL A 168 11.92 0.92 5.07
N MET A 169 11.31 0.63 6.22
CA MET A 169 10.99 1.62 7.24
C MET A 169 12.26 2.15 7.92
N ASN A 170 13.17 1.28 8.36
CA ASN A 170 14.44 1.68 8.99
C ASN A 170 15.33 2.55 8.07
N GLN A 171 15.18 2.42 6.76
CA GLN A 171 15.86 3.25 5.78
C GLN A 171 15.10 4.53 5.42
N HIS A 172 13.94 4.77 6.04
CA HIS A 172 13.03 5.87 5.73
C HIS A 172 12.68 5.95 4.24
N ARG A 173 12.26 4.80 3.67
CA ARG A 173 11.90 4.66 2.25
C ARG A 173 10.44 4.35 2.01
N LEU A 174 9.63 4.21 3.06
CA LEU A 174 8.19 4.03 2.95
C LEU A 174 7.47 5.37 3.14
N VAL A 175 6.93 5.88 2.06
CA VAL A 175 6.13 7.10 2.01
C VAL A 175 4.66 6.73 2.05
N VAL A 176 3.92 7.29 2.99
CA VAL A 176 2.51 6.96 3.22
C VAL A 176 1.65 8.19 2.99
N ASP A 177 0.58 8.06 2.20
CA ASP A 177 -0.38 9.14 2.05
C ASP A 177 -1.09 9.40 3.38
N LYS A 178 -1.23 10.68 3.76
CA LYS A 178 -1.94 11.12 4.97
C LYS A 178 -3.30 10.44 5.13
N LYS A 179 -4.05 10.29 4.04
CA LYS A 179 -5.38 9.67 4.02
C LYS A 179 -5.39 8.22 4.49
N VAL A 180 -4.27 7.49 4.34
CA VAL A 180 -4.17 6.11 4.84
C VAL A 180 -4.19 6.08 6.36
N ILE A 181 -3.62 7.11 7.00
CA ILE A 181 -3.54 7.21 8.46
C ILE A 181 -4.79 7.86 9.06
N GLU A 182 -5.40 8.79 8.33
CA GLU A 182 -6.65 9.46 8.73
C GLU A 182 -7.88 8.56 8.63
N TRP A 183 -7.76 7.40 8.01
CA TRP A 183 -8.89 6.50 7.83
C TRP A 183 -9.25 5.80 9.14
N ASP A 184 -10.44 6.14 9.67
CA ASP A 184 -11.07 5.44 10.80
C ASP A 184 -11.61 4.09 10.33
N TYR A 185 -11.15 3.04 10.99
CA TYR A 185 -11.61 1.67 10.76
C TYR A 185 -12.92 1.40 11.51
#